data_874b26c0fcb4e98bcf177dbb61002cf6
#
_entry.id   874b26c0fcb4e98bcf177dbb61002cf6
#
_cell.length_a   1.000
_cell.length_b   1.000
_cell.length_c   1.000
_cell.angle_alpha   90.00
_cell.angle_beta   90.00
_cell.angle_gamma   90.00
#
_symmetry.space_group_name_H-M   'P 1'
#
loop_
_entity.id
_entity.type
_entity.pdbx_description
1 polymer ?
#
loop_
_entity_poly.entity_id
_entity_poly.type
_entity_poly.pdbx_seq_one_letter_code
_entity_poly.pdbx_strand_id
1 'polypeptide(L)'
;TVADINALSGASFRPVAISRDDKTIIPHSRDMFYEGDTVYIITNNEAAKTVMNYSGKTNVSIKNLMILGGSRIGVRIATELQDELNVKLIEYNPDKAYKLAETLDRTLIINEDGRDIDAMTEEGITSMDAFVAVTGRSETNILTAMLAKRMGVKKVIAEVENLTYINLAE
;
A
#
# COMPACT_ATOMS: atom_id res chain seq x y z
N THR A 1 -1.42 28.75 5.28
CA THR A 1 -2.37 28.38 6.36
C THR A 1 -3.45 27.41 5.86
N VAL A 2 -4.21 26.82 6.79
CA VAL A 2 -5.38 25.99 6.46
C VAL A 2 -6.42 26.77 5.64
N ALA A 3 -6.58 28.08 5.96
CA ALA A 3 -7.48 28.94 5.21
C ALA A 3 -7.06 29.14 3.76
N ASP A 4 -5.75 29.25 3.49
CA ASP A 4 -5.23 29.42 2.13
C ASP A 4 -5.47 28.19 1.28
N ILE A 5 -5.29 26.98 1.86
CA ILE A 5 -5.55 25.72 1.18
C ILE A 5 -7.05 25.54 0.90
N ASN A 6 -7.92 25.86 1.86
CA ASN A 6 -9.36 25.82 1.65
C ASN A 6 -9.81 26.80 0.56
N ALA A 7 -9.20 27.98 0.48
CA ALA A 7 -9.49 28.97 -0.56
C ALA A 7 -9.04 28.49 -1.96
N LEU A 8 -7.86 27.89 -2.05
CA LEU A 8 -7.33 27.32 -3.29
C LEU A 8 -8.14 26.13 -3.81
N SER A 9 -8.74 25.36 -2.90
CA SER A 9 -9.46 24.13 -3.23
C SER A 9 -10.92 24.34 -3.67
N GLY A 10 -11.47 25.54 -3.53
CA GLY A 10 -12.89 25.78 -3.76
C GLY A 10 -13.80 24.86 -2.92
N ALA A 11 -13.37 24.52 -1.70
CA ALA A 11 -14.02 23.58 -0.77
C ALA A 11 -14.06 22.11 -1.24
N SER A 12 -13.30 21.72 -2.24
CA SER A 12 -13.25 20.33 -2.74
C SER A 12 -12.53 19.37 -1.80
N PHE A 13 -11.74 19.86 -0.84
CA PHE A 13 -11.12 19.06 0.21
C PHE A 13 -10.93 19.87 1.51
N ARG A 14 -10.83 19.16 2.64
CA ARG A 14 -10.72 19.76 3.95
C ARG A 14 -9.71 19.02 4.83
N PRO A 15 -8.67 19.70 5.36
CA PRO A 15 -7.83 19.13 6.41
C PRO A 15 -8.66 18.93 7.69
N VAL A 16 -8.56 17.73 8.29
CA VAL A 16 -9.35 17.35 9.47
C VAL A 16 -8.47 17.03 10.68
N ALA A 17 -7.21 16.64 10.46
CA ALA A 17 -6.23 16.46 11.52
C ALA A 17 -4.82 16.69 10.99
N ILE A 18 -3.92 17.09 11.88
CA ILE A 18 -2.48 17.19 11.66
C ILE A 18 -1.81 16.35 12.74
N SER A 19 -0.97 15.39 12.35
CA SER A 19 -0.07 14.71 13.26
C SER A 19 1.30 15.39 13.19
N ARG A 20 1.78 15.86 14.34
CA ARG A 20 3.06 16.54 14.53
C ARG A 20 3.67 16.10 15.85
N ASP A 21 4.90 15.58 15.83
CA ASP A 21 5.62 15.12 17.03
C ASP A 21 4.74 14.22 17.92
N ASP A 22 4.14 13.19 17.33
CA ASP A 22 3.22 12.22 17.97
C ASP A 22 1.96 12.84 18.61
N LYS A 23 1.64 14.10 18.27
CA LYS A 23 0.44 14.78 18.74
C LYS A 23 -0.54 15.00 17.59
N THR A 24 -1.81 14.71 17.85
CA THR A 24 -2.89 15.03 16.92
C THR A 24 -3.48 16.40 17.22
N ILE A 25 -3.46 17.27 16.22
CA ILE A 25 -3.97 18.64 16.26
C ILE A 25 -5.22 18.69 15.35
N ILE A 26 -6.32 19.20 15.87
CA ILE A 26 -7.49 19.53 15.04
C ILE A 26 -7.27 20.92 14.44
N PRO A 27 -7.11 21.04 13.12
CA PRO A 27 -6.68 22.29 12.50
C PRO A 27 -7.78 23.34 12.49
N HIS A 28 -7.41 24.57 12.83
CA HIS A 28 -8.23 25.77 12.69
C HIS A 28 -7.75 26.60 11.48
N SER A 29 -8.55 27.54 11.03
CA SER A 29 -8.28 28.31 9.81
C SER A 29 -6.94 29.07 9.80
N ARG A 30 -6.41 29.44 10.97
CA ARG A 30 -5.14 30.16 11.13
C ARG A 30 -3.93 29.25 11.32
N ASP A 31 -4.13 27.96 11.51
CA ASP A 31 -3.03 27.02 11.73
C ASP A 31 -2.18 26.89 10.46
N MET A 32 -0.89 26.68 10.66
CA MET A 32 0.09 26.49 9.60
C MET A 32 0.51 25.03 9.51
N PHE A 33 0.78 24.58 8.31
CA PHE A 33 1.46 23.30 8.06
C PHE A 33 2.96 23.55 8.08
N TYR A 34 3.69 22.59 8.62
CA TYR A 34 5.15 22.60 8.68
C TYR A 34 5.71 21.36 7.98
N GLU A 35 6.95 21.45 7.59
CA GLU A 35 7.68 20.29 7.08
C GLU A 35 7.71 19.19 8.15
N GLY A 36 7.43 17.93 7.74
CA GLY A 36 7.31 16.80 8.66
C GLY A 36 5.89 16.54 9.21
N ASP A 37 4.92 17.45 9.00
CA ASP A 37 3.53 17.19 9.38
C ASP A 37 2.92 16.09 8.52
N THR A 38 2.19 15.16 9.15
CA THR A 38 1.25 14.30 8.46
C THR A 38 -0.14 14.93 8.51
N VAL A 39 -0.69 15.29 7.34
CA VAL A 39 -1.99 15.97 7.24
C VAL A 39 -3.06 15.01 6.75
N TYR A 40 -4.11 14.84 7.54
CA TYR A 40 -5.28 14.05 7.19
C TYR A 40 -6.32 14.94 6.51
N ILE A 41 -6.73 14.55 5.32
CA ILE A 41 -7.61 15.35 4.46
C ILE A 41 -8.84 14.53 4.06
N ILE A 42 -10.03 15.11 4.19
CA ILE A 42 -11.25 14.58 3.59
C ILE A 42 -11.45 15.25 2.23
N THR A 43 -11.70 14.46 1.20
CA THR A 43 -11.91 14.93 -0.16
C THR A 43 -12.82 13.97 -0.93
N ASN A 44 -13.36 14.40 -2.06
CA ASN A 44 -14.01 13.51 -3.01
C ASN A 44 -12.99 12.90 -4.00
N ASN A 45 -13.40 11.88 -4.75
CA ASN A 45 -12.51 11.18 -5.67
C ASN A 45 -11.94 12.07 -6.78
N GLU A 46 -12.70 13.07 -7.24
CA GLU A 46 -12.27 13.99 -8.30
C GLU A 46 -11.17 14.93 -7.80
N ALA A 47 -11.33 15.46 -6.59
CA ALA A 47 -10.37 16.37 -5.99
C ALA A 47 -9.15 15.66 -5.38
N ALA A 48 -9.21 14.35 -5.15
CA ALA A 48 -8.09 13.58 -4.60
C ALA A 48 -6.81 13.74 -5.45
N LYS A 49 -6.93 13.73 -6.77
CA LYS A 49 -5.79 13.95 -7.69
C LYS A 49 -5.16 15.34 -7.51
N THR A 50 -5.99 16.36 -7.31
CA THR A 50 -5.54 17.74 -7.07
C THR A 50 -4.79 17.84 -5.74
N VAL A 51 -5.31 17.21 -4.68
CA VAL A 51 -4.65 17.14 -3.36
C VAL A 51 -3.29 16.48 -3.48
N MET A 52 -3.20 15.35 -4.20
CA MET A 52 -1.93 14.65 -4.41
C MET A 52 -0.91 15.51 -5.16
N ASN A 53 -1.33 16.26 -6.16
CA ASN A 53 -0.45 17.17 -6.89
C ASN A 53 0.09 18.30 -5.98
N TYR A 54 -0.75 18.86 -5.09
CA TYR A 54 -0.31 19.87 -4.13
C TYR A 54 0.68 19.30 -3.09
N SER A 55 0.57 18.02 -2.75
CA SER A 55 1.50 17.38 -1.83
C SER A 55 2.87 17.05 -2.44
N GLY A 56 3.07 17.31 -3.73
CA GLY A 56 4.29 16.94 -4.46
C GLY A 56 4.44 15.42 -4.66
N LYS A 57 3.45 14.63 -4.27
CA LYS A 57 3.46 13.18 -4.48
C LYS A 57 3.01 12.87 -5.90
N THR A 58 3.92 12.31 -6.69
CA THR A 58 3.59 11.80 -8.02
C THR A 58 2.65 10.61 -7.91
N ASN A 59 1.57 10.63 -8.70
CA ASN A 59 0.67 9.49 -8.79
C ASN A 59 1.42 8.34 -9.46
N VAL A 60 1.81 7.33 -8.70
CA VAL A 60 2.45 6.12 -9.24
C VAL A 60 1.36 5.31 -9.92
N SER A 61 1.42 5.20 -11.23
CA SER A 61 0.55 4.27 -11.97
C SER A 61 0.96 2.84 -11.62
N ILE A 62 0.07 2.09 -10.99
CA ILE A 62 0.27 0.68 -10.70
C ILE A 62 -0.29 -0.12 -11.85
N LYS A 63 0.51 -1.00 -12.44
CA LYS A 63 0.13 -1.97 -13.46
C LYS A 63 0.45 -3.39 -13.06
N ASN A 64 1.55 -3.57 -12.34
CA ASN A 64 2.04 -4.88 -11.91
C ASN A 64 2.02 -4.96 -10.39
N LEU A 65 1.27 -5.90 -9.86
CA LEU A 65 1.08 -6.14 -8.43
C LEU A 65 1.56 -7.52 -8.05
N MET A 66 2.40 -7.62 -7.02
CA MET A 66 2.75 -8.88 -6.39
C MET A 66 2.13 -8.94 -5.00
N ILE A 67 1.45 -10.05 -4.71
CA ILE A 67 0.81 -10.34 -3.43
C ILE A 67 1.55 -11.52 -2.80
N LEU A 68 2.01 -11.37 -1.56
CA LEU A 68 2.57 -12.44 -0.77
C LEU A 68 1.55 -12.94 0.24
N GLY A 69 1.09 -14.16 0.06
CA GLY A 69 0.15 -14.86 0.91
C GLY A 69 -1.26 -14.99 0.32
N GLY A 70 -1.69 -16.22 0.09
CA GLY A 70 -3.05 -16.57 -0.33
C GLY A 70 -4.05 -16.54 0.84
N SER A 71 -3.89 -15.66 1.82
CA SER A 71 -4.85 -15.43 2.90
C SER A 71 -6.20 -14.95 2.34
N ARG A 72 -7.24 -14.90 3.17
CA ARG A 72 -8.53 -14.34 2.74
C ARG A 72 -8.39 -12.91 2.18
N ILE A 73 -7.48 -12.12 2.76
CA ILE A 73 -7.18 -10.75 2.31
C ILE A 73 -6.47 -10.80 0.95
N GLY A 74 -5.42 -11.62 0.81
CA GLY A 74 -4.67 -11.75 -0.44
C GLY A 74 -5.54 -12.21 -1.61
N VAL A 75 -6.39 -13.22 -1.38
CA VAL A 75 -7.36 -13.68 -2.37
C VAL A 75 -8.36 -12.59 -2.75
N ARG A 76 -8.88 -11.85 -1.76
CA ARG A 76 -9.82 -10.75 -2.02
C ARG A 76 -9.17 -9.64 -2.86
N ILE A 77 -7.94 -9.25 -2.54
CA ILE A 77 -7.18 -8.26 -3.32
C ILE A 77 -6.98 -8.75 -4.75
N ALA A 78 -6.55 -10.01 -4.93
CA ALA A 78 -6.36 -10.59 -6.26
C ALA A 78 -7.67 -10.59 -7.07
N THR A 79 -8.76 -11.05 -6.47
CA THR A 79 -10.09 -11.08 -7.12
C THR A 79 -10.55 -9.69 -7.58
N GLU A 80 -10.38 -8.67 -6.74
CA GLU A 80 -10.84 -7.30 -7.06
C GLU A 80 -9.97 -6.61 -8.12
N LEU A 81 -8.66 -6.96 -8.19
CA LEU A 81 -7.71 -6.21 -9.01
C LEU A 81 -7.22 -6.96 -10.26
N GLN A 82 -7.46 -8.26 -10.40
CA GLN A 82 -6.94 -9.06 -11.52
C GLN A 82 -7.48 -8.66 -12.90
N ASP A 83 -8.59 -7.94 -12.96
CA ASP A 83 -9.15 -7.45 -14.22
C ASP A 83 -8.50 -6.13 -14.69
N GLU A 84 -7.91 -5.39 -13.77
CA GLU A 84 -7.30 -4.08 -14.02
C GLU A 84 -5.77 -4.10 -14.01
N LEU A 85 -5.17 -5.04 -13.25
CA LEU A 85 -3.73 -5.15 -13.03
C LEU A 85 -3.19 -6.53 -13.42
N ASN A 86 -1.91 -6.59 -13.76
CA ASN A 86 -1.18 -7.84 -13.82
C ASN A 86 -0.86 -8.30 -12.40
N VAL A 87 -1.58 -9.29 -11.90
CA VAL A 87 -1.45 -9.77 -10.52
C VAL A 87 -0.66 -11.07 -10.47
N LYS A 88 0.37 -11.11 -9.63
CA LYS A 88 1.08 -12.32 -9.19
C LYS A 88 0.75 -12.56 -7.72
N LEU A 89 0.43 -13.80 -7.34
CA LEU A 89 0.18 -14.19 -5.96
C LEU A 89 1.10 -15.34 -5.58
N ILE A 90 1.93 -15.13 -4.56
CA ILE A 90 2.86 -16.12 -4.02
C ILE A 90 2.21 -16.80 -2.83
N GLU A 91 2.10 -18.13 -2.88
CA GLU A 91 1.58 -18.98 -1.80
C GLU A 91 2.54 -20.13 -1.54
N TYR A 92 2.99 -20.25 -0.29
CA TYR A 92 3.95 -21.28 0.13
C TYR A 92 3.36 -22.68 0.14
N ASN A 93 2.07 -22.83 0.47
CA ASN A 93 1.43 -24.13 0.57
C ASN A 93 0.99 -24.61 -0.83
N PRO A 94 1.52 -25.76 -1.35
CA PRO A 94 1.25 -26.21 -2.70
C PRO A 94 -0.23 -26.57 -2.93
N ASP A 95 -0.90 -27.21 -1.97
CA ASP A 95 -2.31 -27.58 -2.11
C ASP A 95 -3.21 -26.35 -2.20
N LYS A 96 -2.84 -25.31 -1.47
CA LYS A 96 -3.56 -24.03 -1.49
C LYS A 96 -3.27 -23.25 -2.76
N ALA A 97 -2.01 -23.23 -3.21
CA ALA A 97 -1.62 -22.60 -4.47
C ALA A 97 -2.39 -23.25 -5.65
N TYR A 98 -2.49 -24.57 -5.68
CA TYR A 98 -3.27 -25.28 -6.69
C TYR A 98 -4.74 -24.86 -6.70
N LYS A 99 -5.40 -24.84 -5.52
CA LYS A 99 -6.80 -24.39 -5.41
C LYS A 99 -7.00 -22.95 -5.82
N LEU A 100 -6.03 -22.07 -5.51
CA LEU A 100 -6.09 -20.68 -5.93
C LEU A 100 -5.96 -20.51 -7.43
N ALA A 101 -5.12 -21.32 -8.08
CA ALA A 101 -4.99 -21.34 -9.54
C ALA A 101 -6.27 -21.80 -10.25
N GLU A 102 -7.11 -22.61 -9.59
CA GLU A 102 -8.42 -22.99 -10.12
C GLU A 102 -9.50 -21.91 -9.95
N THR A 103 -9.30 -20.96 -9.04
CA THR A 103 -10.32 -19.97 -8.67
C THR A 103 -10.02 -18.54 -9.11
N LEU A 104 -8.77 -18.24 -9.42
CA LEU A 104 -8.31 -16.89 -9.82
C LEU A 104 -7.87 -16.94 -11.30
N ASP A 105 -8.79 -16.63 -12.18
CA ASP A 105 -8.64 -16.86 -13.63
C ASP A 105 -7.53 -16.01 -14.28
N ARG A 106 -7.22 -14.82 -13.74
CA ARG A 106 -6.29 -13.84 -14.34
C ARG A 106 -5.10 -13.51 -13.44
N THR A 107 -5.01 -14.15 -12.27
CA THR A 107 -3.88 -14.00 -11.33
C THR A 107 -2.88 -15.14 -11.57
N LEU A 108 -1.61 -14.80 -11.78
CA LEU A 108 -0.55 -15.79 -11.83
C LEU A 108 -0.24 -16.29 -10.41
N ILE A 109 -0.55 -17.53 -10.13
CA ILE A 109 -0.25 -18.18 -8.85
C ILE A 109 1.14 -18.80 -8.91
N ILE A 110 1.96 -18.47 -7.92
CA ILE A 110 3.34 -18.92 -7.78
C ILE A 110 3.45 -19.69 -6.47
N ASN A 111 3.84 -20.97 -6.56
CA ASN A 111 4.05 -21.78 -5.36
C ASN A 111 5.52 -21.71 -4.94
N GLU A 112 5.85 -20.70 -4.15
CA GLU A 112 7.20 -20.43 -3.65
C GLU A 112 7.18 -19.87 -2.21
N ASP A 113 8.35 -19.92 -1.57
CA ASP A 113 8.55 -19.26 -0.28
C ASP A 113 8.92 -17.79 -0.50
N GLY A 114 7.98 -16.89 -0.31
CA GLY A 114 8.22 -15.45 -0.49
C GLY A 114 9.18 -14.81 0.54
N ARG A 115 9.77 -15.59 1.44
CA ARG A 115 10.90 -15.16 2.29
C ARG A 115 12.26 -15.39 1.59
N ASP A 116 12.27 -16.18 0.54
CA ASP A 116 13.44 -16.42 -0.28
C ASP A 116 13.62 -15.27 -1.27
N ILE A 117 14.73 -14.55 -1.13
CA ILE A 117 15.06 -13.38 -1.94
C ILE A 117 15.34 -13.78 -3.39
N ASP A 118 15.99 -14.91 -3.59
CA ASP A 118 16.38 -15.38 -4.91
C ASP A 118 15.11 -15.81 -5.69
N ALA A 119 14.21 -16.56 -5.05
CA ALA A 119 12.91 -16.90 -5.62
C ALA A 119 12.08 -15.66 -5.97
N MET A 120 12.03 -14.66 -5.08
CA MET A 120 11.31 -13.41 -5.34
C MET A 120 11.93 -12.63 -6.52
N THR A 121 13.25 -12.70 -6.67
CA THR A 121 13.96 -12.04 -7.78
C THR A 121 13.70 -12.74 -9.10
N GLU A 122 13.75 -14.07 -9.13
CA GLU A 122 13.41 -14.90 -10.29
C GLU A 122 11.98 -14.65 -10.77
N GLU A 123 11.06 -14.46 -9.81
CA GLU A 123 9.66 -14.12 -10.09
C GLU A 123 9.46 -12.64 -10.46
N GLY A 124 10.52 -11.86 -10.51
CA GLY A 124 10.54 -10.53 -11.06
C GLY A 124 9.99 -9.44 -10.14
N ILE A 125 10.22 -9.53 -8.84
CA ILE A 125 9.81 -8.50 -7.87
C ILE A 125 10.31 -7.11 -8.25
N THR A 126 11.49 -7.00 -8.83
CA THR A 126 12.10 -5.74 -9.24
C THR A 126 11.33 -5.00 -10.35
N SER A 127 10.48 -5.72 -11.08
CA SER A 127 9.61 -5.17 -12.13
C SER A 127 8.20 -4.83 -11.65
N MET A 128 7.90 -5.06 -10.37
CA MET A 128 6.60 -4.77 -9.77
C MET A 128 6.48 -3.30 -9.39
N ASP A 129 5.31 -2.73 -9.63
CA ASP A 129 4.96 -1.37 -9.20
C ASP A 129 4.51 -1.35 -7.74
N ALA A 130 3.85 -2.43 -7.30
CA ALA A 130 3.36 -2.60 -5.94
C ALA A 130 3.61 -4.02 -5.40
N PHE A 131 3.80 -4.10 -4.09
CA PHE A 131 3.93 -5.34 -3.33
C PHE A 131 3.04 -5.28 -2.09
N VAL A 132 2.27 -6.35 -1.86
CA VAL A 132 1.36 -6.47 -0.72
C VAL A 132 1.65 -7.76 0.03
N ALA A 133 2.10 -7.67 1.28
CA ALA A 133 2.35 -8.80 2.14
C ALA A 133 1.20 -8.99 3.14
N VAL A 134 0.48 -10.10 3.01
CA VAL A 134 -0.73 -10.44 3.76
C VAL A 134 -0.74 -11.92 4.18
N THR A 135 0.41 -12.40 4.64
CA THR A 135 0.50 -13.71 5.29
C THR A 135 -0.10 -13.64 6.69
N GLY A 136 -0.36 -14.72 7.35
CA GLY A 136 -0.83 -14.70 8.74
C GLY A 136 0.27 -14.34 9.77
N ARG A 137 1.35 -13.63 9.39
CA ARG A 137 2.51 -13.33 10.25
C ARG A 137 3.02 -11.91 10.01
N SER A 138 2.75 -11.02 10.97
CA SER A 138 3.14 -9.60 10.89
C SER A 138 4.63 -9.40 10.62
N GLU A 139 5.51 -10.18 11.29
CA GLU A 139 6.96 -10.06 11.12
C GLU A 139 7.39 -10.40 9.68
N THR A 140 6.83 -11.47 9.12
CA THR A 140 7.10 -11.85 7.73
C THR A 140 6.62 -10.75 6.78
N ASN A 141 5.42 -10.23 7.01
CA ASN A 141 4.85 -9.17 6.17
C ASN A 141 5.70 -7.91 6.17
N ILE A 142 6.13 -7.45 7.36
CA ILE A 142 6.99 -6.26 7.50
C ILE A 142 8.34 -6.48 6.80
N LEU A 143 9.03 -7.59 7.12
CA LEU A 143 10.37 -7.85 6.59
C LEU A 143 10.36 -7.99 5.07
N THR A 144 9.39 -8.71 4.50
CA THR A 144 9.30 -8.88 3.04
C THR A 144 8.89 -7.59 2.33
N ALA A 145 8.01 -6.77 2.93
CA ALA A 145 7.67 -5.45 2.40
C ALA A 145 8.88 -4.49 2.41
N MET A 146 9.66 -4.47 3.48
CA MET A 146 10.91 -3.69 3.55
C MET A 146 11.91 -4.14 2.48
N LEU A 147 12.04 -5.45 2.27
CA LEU A 147 12.90 -6.02 1.25
C LEU A 147 12.43 -5.60 -0.15
N ALA A 148 11.15 -5.76 -0.45
CA ALA A 148 10.55 -5.34 -1.73
C ALA A 148 10.82 -3.85 -2.01
N LYS A 149 10.70 -3.00 -0.99
CA LYS A 149 11.02 -1.57 -1.10
C LYS A 149 12.49 -1.33 -1.42
N ARG A 150 13.41 -2.06 -0.79
CA ARG A 150 14.86 -1.98 -1.10
C ARG A 150 15.18 -2.46 -2.51
N MET A 151 14.42 -3.40 -3.05
CA MET A 151 14.55 -3.91 -4.42
C MET A 151 13.93 -2.97 -5.47
N GLY A 152 13.40 -1.82 -5.06
CA GLY A 152 12.90 -0.76 -5.96
C GLY A 152 11.39 -0.73 -6.17
N VAL A 153 10.61 -1.58 -5.49
CA VAL A 153 9.14 -1.53 -5.56
C VAL A 153 8.65 -0.20 -4.95
N LYS A 154 7.89 0.55 -5.73
CA LYS A 154 7.50 1.93 -5.37
C LYS A 154 6.47 1.98 -4.25
N LYS A 155 5.50 1.05 -4.27
CA LYS A 155 4.43 0.97 -3.29
C LYS A 155 4.48 -0.36 -2.57
N VAL A 156 4.66 -0.34 -1.25
CA VAL A 156 4.64 -1.56 -0.43
C VAL A 156 3.59 -1.43 0.66
N ILE A 157 2.90 -2.54 0.95
CA ILE A 157 1.88 -2.64 1.98
C ILE A 157 2.15 -3.92 2.77
N ALA A 158 2.14 -3.83 4.09
CA ALA A 158 2.24 -4.98 4.98
C ALA A 158 1.02 -5.03 5.92
N GLU A 159 0.38 -6.19 6.01
CA GLU A 159 -0.62 -6.45 7.04
C GLU A 159 0.06 -6.63 8.39
N VAL A 160 -0.40 -5.90 9.39
CA VAL A 160 0.12 -5.95 10.76
C VAL A 160 -1.05 -6.15 11.72
N GLU A 161 -1.12 -7.33 12.34
CA GLU A 161 -2.16 -7.63 13.32
C GLU A 161 -1.80 -7.10 14.72
N ASN A 162 -0.50 -7.06 15.03
CA ASN A 162 -0.01 -6.59 16.33
C ASN A 162 0.38 -5.12 16.28
N LEU A 163 -0.38 -4.28 16.99
CA LEU A 163 -0.17 -2.83 17.04
C LEU A 163 1.23 -2.41 17.55
N THR A 164 1.91 -3.27 18.32
CA THR A 164 3.28 -3.00 18.77
C THR A 164 4.30 -2.90 17.60
N TYR A 165 3.97 -3.45 16.44
CA TYR A 165 4.84 -3.40 15.28
C TYR A 165 4.58 -2.18 14.36
N ILE A 166 3.59 -1.34 14.66
CA ILE A 166 3.26 -0.17 13.83
C ILE A 166 4.48 0.74 13.67
N ASN A 167 5.18 1.05 14.77
CA ASN A 167 6.36 1.91 14.76
C ASN A 167 7.55 1.32 13.98
N LEU A 168 7.54 0.00 13.70
CA LEU A 168 8.55 -0.67 12.85
C LEU A 168 8.15 -0.66 11.36
N ALA A 169 6.87 -0.42 11.07
CA ALA A 169 6.31 -0.47 9.73
C ALA A 169 6.24 0.92 9.07
N GLU A 170 6.38 2.00 9.84
CA GLU A 170 6.47 3.40 9.39
C GLU A 170 7.91 3.77 9.05
#